data_368f99ed3fb0be75a09ef04932950b73
#
_entry.id   368f99ed3fb0be75a09ef04932950b73
#
_cell.length_a   1.000
_cell.length_b   1.000
_cell.length_c   1.000
_cell.angle_alpha   90.00
_cell.angle_beta   90.00
_cell.angle_gamma   90.00
#
_symmetry.space_group_name_H-M   'P 1'
#
loop_
_entity.id
_entity.type
_entity.pdbx_description
1 polymer ?
#
loop_
_entity_poly.entity_id
_entity_poly.type
_entity_poly.pdbx_seq_one_letter_code
_entity_poly.pdbx_strand_id
1 'polypeptide(L)'
;VSHSSKRVEANNGERFISRMIDLDEVTFQQRPELKSHLAYESFISLASRPRQELIVDRGLQGRPMKSGFLLAVSFMLSRRLTDWTSKTRVGILFPPGVGAYIANLAVVLAGKVPVNLNFTLGPSSAATCLQKADVDCLLTSERVQHKIPHFPWPEGGIIDLVEEMKSMPKVKALALISWIHLCPAKLLARILKIPNEGGELEAGLLFTSGSSGEPKGVVLTHRNILGNCAQIDATGLLPVSEKVIANLPIFHSFGFTVTLWYPLLRGCSVVTLPSPLEVKKVAEAIKADSATILIGTPTFLKPYMKHIEPEQLASLKYVVAGAEKTPEGFADAWEARFGSLYLEGYGLTETSPVVSVNTPSIPDGVNYPGSSTEGSRRGSVGRMLPGHAARILDPNTMKDIEVTKVGLLILKGPNIFRAYLGEPKRTAEVKQGEWFITGDLARFDEDGFLFIEGRLSRFSKIAGEMVPHGTVEDALI
;
A
#
# COMPACT_ATOMS: atom_id res chain seq x y z
N VAL A 1 -17.73 -25.96 6.37
CA VAL A 1 -19.02 -25.30 6.61
C VAL A 1 -19.33 -24.46 5.39
N SER A 2 -20.25 -24.96 4.56
CA SER A 2 -20.67 -24.30 3.32
C SER A 2 -21.46 -23.04 3.66
N HIS A 3 -20.90 -21.88 3.41
CA HIS A 3 -21.65 -20.63 3.38
C HIS A 3 -22.24 -20.43 1.98
N SER A 4 -23.48 -20.83 1.83
CA SER A 4 -24.30 -20.47 0.67
C SER A 4 -24.53 -18.96 0.69
N SER A 5 -24.06 -18.27 -0.34
CA SER A 5 -24.50 -16.92 -0.65
C SER A 5 -26.04 -16.93 -0.82
N LYS A 6 -26.77 -16.44 0.15
CA LYS A 6 -28.19 -16.15 -0.02
C LYS A 6 -28.32 -14.96 -0.97
N ARG A 7 -28.59 -15.23 -2.25
CA ARG A 7 -29.18 -14.24 -3.15
C ARG A 7 -30.51 -13.82 -2.57
N VAL A 8 -30.66 -12.57 -2.21
CA VAL A 8 -31.96 -11.98 -1.90
C VAL A 8 -32.67 -11.77 -3.22
N GLU A 9 -33.59 -12.66 -3.56
CA GLU A 9 -34.52 -12.45 -4.68
C GLU A 9 -35.52 -11.37 -4.27
N ALA A 10 -35.43 -10.20 -4.91
CA ALA A 10 -36.45 -9.18 -4.85
C ALA A 10 -37.60 -9.59 -5.79
N ASN A 11 -38.83 -9.64 -5.26
CA ASN A 11 -40.07 -9.82 -6.01
C ASN A 11 -40.29 -8.63 -6.99
N ASN A 12 -40.71 -8.94 -8.22
CA ASN A 12 -41.11 -8.05 -9.31
C ASN A 12 -39.99 -7.45 -10.16
N GLY A 13 -39.24 -8.29 -10.92
CA GLY A 13 -38.61 -7.86 -12.18
C GLY A 13 -37.53 -6.77 -12.12
N GLU A 14 -37.29 -6.17 -10.98
CA GLU A 14 -36.26 -5.15 -10.76
C GLU A 14 -35.06 -5.78 -10.07
N ARG A 15 -34.13 -6.27 -10.85
CA ARG A 15 -32.82 -6.73 -10.38
C ARG A 15 -31.95 -5.53 -10.06
N PHE A 16 -32.14 -4.92 -8.91
CA PHE A 16 -31.23 -3.89 -8.43
C PHE A 16 -30.36 -4.43 -7.32
N ILE A 17 -29.10 -4.61 -7.60
CA ILE A 17 -28.08 -4.65 -6.56
C ILE A 17 -27.56 -3.23 -6.48
N SER A 18 -28.21 -2.37 -5.69
CA SER A 18 -27.74 -1.01 -5.46
C SER A 18 -26.52 -0.98 -4.53
N ARG A 19 -26.35 -2.04 -3.74
CA ARG A 19 -25.32 -2.15 -2.72
C ARG A 19 -24.74 -3.58 -2.72
N MET A 20 -23.44 -3.71 -2.92
CA MET A 20 -22.73 -4.93 -2.60
C MET A 20 -22.37 -4.92 -1.12
N ILE A 21 -23.06 -5.75 -0.31
CA ILE A 21 -22.63 -6.05 1.05
C ILE A 21 -22.03 -7.44 1.00
N ASP A 22 -20.74 -7.50 1.22
CA ASP A 22 -20.14 -8.77 1.59
C ASP A 22 -20.50 -9.05 3.04
N LEU A 23 -21.06 -10.23 3.32
CA LEU A 23 -21.29 -10.66 4.72
C LEU A 23 -19.97 -10.69 5.50
N ASP A 24 -18.85 -10.90 4.83
CA ASP A 24 -17.52 -10.81 5.39
C ASP A 24 -17.18 -9.38 5.85
N GLU A 25 -17.83 -8.32 5.33
CA GLU A 25 -17.54 -6.95 5.78
C GLU A 25 -17.78 -6.82 7.28
N VAL A 26 -18.93 -7.23 7.78
CA VAL A 26 -19.26 -7.15 9.22
C VAL A 26 -18.31 -8.01 10.04
N THR A 27 -18.06 -9.24 9.62
CA THR A 27 -17.15 -10.17 10.30
C THR A 27 -15.72 -9.65 10.25
N PHE A 28 -15.29 -9.09 9.12
CA PHE A 28 -13.96 -8.53 8.94
C PHE A 28 -13.72 -7.35 9.87
N GLN A 29 -14.71 -6.47 10.06
CA GLN A 29 -14.65 -5.32 10.97
C GLN A 29 -14.44 -5.70 12.44
N GLN A 30 -14.79 -6.94 12.83
CA GLN A 30 -14.65 -7.45 14.20
C GLN A 30 -13.28 -8.06 14.48
N ARG A 31 -12.39 -8.18 13.50
CA ARG A 31 -11.05 -8.76 13.69
C ARG A 31 -10.26 -8.03 14.78
N PRO A 32 -9.64 -8.75 15.73
CA PRO A 32 -8.89 -8.15 16.84
C PRO A 32 -7.75 -7.23 16.39
N GLU A 33 -7.06 -7.60 15.31
CA GLU A 33 -5.95 -6.81 14.78
C GLU A 33 -6.35 -5.39 14.38
N LEU A 34 -7.62 -5.14 14.03
CA LEU A 34 -8.11 -3.80 13.68
C LEU A 34 -8.16 -2.83 14.86
N LYS A 35 -8.14 -3.35 16.09
CA LYS A 35 -8.07 -2.55 17.34
C LYS A 35 -6.65 -2.39 17.84
N SER A 36 -5.71 -3.12 17.25
CA SER A 36 -4.32 -3.16 17.65
C SER A 36 -3.53 -1.93 17.19
N HIS A 37 -2.28 -1.89 17.57
CA HIS A 37 -1.32 -0.88 17.16
C HIS A 37 -0.30 -1.48 16.17
N LEU A 38 0.06 -0.73 15.13
CA LEU A 38 1.00 -1.17 14.10
C LEU A 38 2.37 -1.58 14.66
N ALA A 39 2.81 -0.90 15.75
CA ALA A 39 4.01 -1.27 16.49
C ALA A 39 3.94 -2.69 17.06
N TYR A 40 2.81 -3.03 17.69
CA TYR A 40 2.64 -4.34 18.32
C TYR A 40 2.62 -5.45 17.27
N GLU A 41 1.79 -5.32 16.25
CA GLU A 41 1.66 -6.34 15.21
C GLU A 41 2.98 -6.55 14.45
N SER A 42 3.69 -5.47 14.12
CA SER A 42 5.02 -5.56 13.49
C SER A 42 6.06 -6.18 14.43
N PHE A 43 6.04 -5.79 15.72
CA PHE A 43 6.94 -6.37 16.72
C PHE A 43 6.74 -7.88 16.85
N ILE A 44 5.48 -8.32 17.03
CA ILE A 44 5.13 -9.75 17.16
C ILE A 44 5.54 -10.52 15.91
N SER A 45 5.24 -9.98 14.74
CA SER A 45 5.61 -10.61 13.47
C SER A 45 7.12 -10.83 13.35
N LEU A 46 7.92 -9.79 13.56
CA LEU A 46 9.37 -9.84 13.41
C LEU A 46 10.06 -10.67 14.51
N ALA A 47 9.60 -10.55 15.76
CA ALA A 47 10.13 -11.30 16.89
C ALA A 47 9.78 -12.80 16.83
N SER A 48 8.69 -13.17 16.16
CA SER A 48 8.32 -14.58 15.95
C SER A 48 9.16 -15.28 14.86
N ARG A 49 9.85 -14.51 14.00
CA ARG A 49 10.67 -15.01 12.89
C ARG A 49 12.04 -14.34 12.85
N PRO A 50 12.81 -14.29 13.96
CA PRO A 50 13.99 -13.43 14.08
C PRO A 50 15.13 -13.79 13.15
N ARG A 51 15.18 -15.04 12.66
CA ARG A 51 16.24 -15.55 11.74
C ARG A 51 15.88 -15.37 10.28
N GLN A 52 14.64 -14.98 9.96
CA GLN A 52 14.18 -14.80 8.59
C GLN A 52 14.94 -13.67 7.91
N GLU A 53 15.46 -13.92 6.72
CA GLU A 53 16.00 -12.93 5.80
C GLU A 53 14.83 -12.18 5.17
N LEU A 54 14.54 -10.97 5.67
CA LEU A 54 13.37 -10.22 5.29
C LEU A 54 13.65 -9.24 4.15
N ILE A 55 14.79 -8.55 4.20
CA ILE A 55 15.12 -7.48 3.25
C ILE A 55 16.49 -7.75 2.60
N VAL A 56 16.54 -7.72 1.28
CA VAL A 56 17.77 -7.65 0.50
C VAL A 56 17.85 -6.26 -0.12
N ASP A 57 18.77 -5.41 0.34
CA ASP A 57 18.92 -4.04 -0.16
C ASP A 57 19.97 -3.96 -1.27
N ARG A 58 19.53 -3.91 -2.52
CA ARG A 58 20.39 -3.81 -3.71
C ARG A 58 20.92 -2.40 -3.95
N GLY A 59 20.36 -1.38 -3.27
CA GLY A 59 20.91 -0.02 -3.27
C GLY A 59 22.18 0.15 -2.44
N LEU A 60 22.43 -0.75 -1.48
CA LEU A 60 23.57 -0.71 -0.56
C LEU A 60 24.57 -1.87 -0.73
N GLN A 61 24.38 -2.75 -1.71
CA GLN A 61 25.18 -4.00 -1.89
C GLN A 61 25.21 -4.84 -0.61
N GLY A 62 24.16 -4.71 0.21
CA GLY A 62 24.11 -5.23 1.56
C GLY A 62 23.86 -6.73 1.62
N ARG A 63 24.26 -7.30 2.75
CA ARG A 63 23.83 -8.64 3.15
C ARG A 63 22.34 -8.60 3.50
N PRO A 64 21.63 -9.74 3.33
CA PRO A 64 20.23 -9.80 3.74
C PRO A 64 20.04 -9.37 5.19
N MET A 65 19.10 -8.46 5.42
CA MET A 65 18.70 -8.00 6.74
C MET A 65 17.73 -9.00 7.37
N LYS A 66 18.10 -9.55 8.52
CA LYS A 66 17.23 -10.46 9.28
C LYS A 66 16.24 -9.70 10.13
N SER A 67 15.02 -10.27 10.28
CA SER A 67 13.93 -9.68 11.05
C SER A 67 14.32 -9.29 12.48
N GLY A 68 15.04 -10.16 13.19
CA GLY A 68 15.47 -9.87 14.57
C GLY A 68 16.46 -8.71 14.67
N PHE A 69 17.37 -8.58 13.69
CA PHE A 69 18.32 -7.46 13.65
C PHE A 69 17.60 -6.15 13.28
N LEU A 70 16.74 -6.17 12.27
CA LEU A 70 15.89 -5.03 11.91
C LEU A 70 15.10 -4.52 13.12
N LEU A 71 14.43 -5.45 13.84
CA LEU A 71 13.65 -5.11 15.02
C LEU A 71 14.52 -4.50 16.13
N ALA A 72 15.68 -5.09 16.42
CA ALA A 72 16.56 -4.60 17.47
C ALA A 72 17.07 -3.18 17.18
N VAL A 73 17.53 -2.91 15.96
CA VAL A 73 18.02 -1.57 15.56
C VAL A 73 16.87 -0.56 15.60
N SER A 74 15.71 -0.89 15.04
CA SER A 74 14.55 0.00 15.04
C SER A 74 14.05 0.28 16.46
N PHE A 75 14.03 -0.71 17.35
CA PHE A 75 13.66 -0.51 18.75
C PHE A 75 14.66 0.39 19.50
N MET A 76 15.95 0.19 19.30
CA MET A 76 16.97 1.06 19.93
C MET A 76 16.85 2.50 19.44
N LEU A 77 16.57 2.70 18.15
CA LEU A 77 16.33 4.01 17.57
C LEU A 77 15.04 4.64 18.12
N SER A 78 13.98 3.85 18.31
CA SER A 78 12.71 4.35 18.85
C SER A 78 12.84 4.98 20.24
N ARG A 79 13.78 4.46 21.05
CA ARG A 79 14.03 5.01 22.39
C ARG A 79 14.75 6.37 22.36
N ARG A 80 15.49 6.67 21.30
CA ARG A 80 16.14 7.97 21.10
C ARG A 80 15.19 9.02 20.53
N LEU A 81 14.16 8.59 19.77
CA LEU A 81 13.20 9.52 19.16
C LEU A 81 12.47 10.39 20.18
N THR A 82 12.24 9.89 21.39
CA THR A 82 11.63 10.66 22.48
C THR A 82 12.51 11.81 22.99
N ASP A 83 13.82 11.68 22.81
CA ASP A 83 14.79 12.71 23.20
C ASP A 83 14.94 13.78 22.11
N TRP A 84 14.70 13.43 20.82
CA TRP A 84 14.87 14.34 19.70
C TRP A 84 13.65 15.20 19.43
N THR A 85 12.45 14.70 19.71
CA THR A 85 11.21 15.45 19.48
C THR A 85 10.10 15.06 20.45
N SER A 86 9.39 16.07 20.94
CA SER A 86 8.14 15.91 21.70
C SER A 86 6.92 15.81 20.76
N LYS A 87 7.05 16.15 19.48
CA LYS A 87 5.95 16.11 18.50
C LYS A 87 5.53 14.69 18.17
N THR A 88 4.28 14.54 17.79
CA THR A 88 3.70 13.24 17.42
C THR A 88 4.22 12.74 16.10
N ARG A 89 4.44 13.62 15.11
CA ARG A 89 4.87 13.27 13.75
C ARG A 89 6.36 13.42 13.58
N VAL A 90 6.97 12.46 12.85
CA VAL A 90 8.39 12.45 12.51
C VAL A 90 8.52 12.35 10.99
N GLY A 91 9.21 13.30 10.40
CA GLY A 91 9.51 13.29 8.96
C GLY A 91 10.50 12.17 8.61
N ILE A 92 10.27 11.53 7.50
CA ILE A 92 11.15 10.48 6.97
C ILE A 92 11.42 10.79 5.50
N LEU A 93 12.70 10.79 5.12
CA LEU A 93 13.10 11.07 3.76
C LEU A 93 14.16 10.06 3.33
N PHE A 94 13.68 8.93 2.79
CA PHE A 94 14.48 7.85 2.25
C PHE A 94 13.86 7.30 0.96
N PRO A 95 14.69 6.88 -0.02
CA PRO A 95 14.22 6.00 -1.07
C PRO A 95 13.89 4.62 -0.49
N PRO A 96 13.21 3.73 -1.25
CA PRO A 96 13.03 2.33 -0.86
C PRO A 96 14.37 1.68 -0.53
N GLY A 97 14.50 1.10 0.67
CA GLY A 97 15.72 0.49 1.19
C GLY A 97 15.68 0.31 2.70
N VAL A 98 16.65 -0.39 3.24
CA VAL A 98 16.75 -0.71 4.68
C VAL A 98 16.58 0.51 5.58
N GLY A 99 17.13 1.67 5.20
CA GLY A 99 16.98 2.91 5.96
C GLY A 99 15.53 3.33 6.17
N ALA A 100 14.71 3.21 5.11
CA ALA A 100 13.29 3.54 5.18
C ALA A 100 12.52 2.56 6.10
N TYR A 101 12.84 1.25 6.05
CA TYR A 101 12.21 0.26 6.93
C TYR A 101 12.56 0.52 8.40
N ILE A 102 13.85 0.77 8.70
CA ILE A 102 14.30 1.07 10.06
C ILE A 102 13.63 2.34 10.58
N ALA A 103 13.61 3.42 9.78
CA ALA A 103 13.04 4.70 10.19
C ALA A 103 11.53 4.59 10.49
N ASN A 104 10.75 4.03 9.56
CA ASN A 104 9.30 3.87 9.74
C ASN A 104 8.98 2.99 10.96
N LEU A 105 9.65 1.84 11.09
CA LEU A 105 9.43 0.93 12.22
C LEU A 105 9.84 1.58 13.56
N ALA A 106 10.95 2.31 13.61
CA ALA A 106 11.39 3.01 14.81
C ALA A 106 10.39 4.09 15.26
N VAL A 107 9.87 4.87 14.31
CA VAL A 107 8.87 5.90 14.59
C VAL A 107 7.60 5.29 15.19
N VAL A 108 7.10 4.21 14.60
CA VAL A 108 5.88 3.54 15.10
C VAL A 108 6.13 2.85 16.45
N LEU A 109 7.31 2.23 16.67
CA LEU A 109 7.69 1.63 17.96
C LEU A 109 7.83 2.69 19.06
N ALA A 110 8.13 3.94 18.73
CA ALA A 110 8.13 5.07 19.66
C ALA A 110 6.71 5.60 19.98
N GLY A 111 5.66 5.02 19.41
CA GLY A 111 4.29 5.53 19.50
C GLY A 111 4.07 6.83 18.75
N LYS A 112 4.90 7.11 17.75
CA LYS A 112 4.85 8.30 16.90
C LYS A 112 4.37 7.96 15.49
N VAL A 113 4.12 8.98 14.68
CA VAL A 113 3.54 8.87 13.33
C VAL A 113 4.60 9.15 12.26
N PRO A 114 4.91 8.20 11.38
CA PRO A 114 5.81 8.42 10.27
C PRO A 114 5.15 9.27 9.18
N VAL A 115 5.87 10.30 8.72
CA VAL A 115 5.51 11.15 7.59
C VAL A 115 6.55 10.96 6.51
N ASN A 116 6.29 10.08 5.55
CA ASN A 116 7.19 9.85 4.43
C ASN A 116 7.05 11.00 3.42
N LEU A 117 8.11 11.79 3.28
CA LEU A 117 8.12 12.99 2.46
C LEU A 117 8.49 12.67 1.01
N ASN A 118 7.73 13.25 0.09
CA ASN A 118 7.97 13.09 -1.33
C ASN A 118 9.09 14.04 -1.79
N PHE A 119 10.25 13.47 -2.08
CA PHE A 119 11.45 14.18 -2.54
C PHE A 119 11.43 14.51 -4.05
N THR A 120 10.39 14.14 -4.77
CA THR A 120 10.22 14.50 -6.18
C THR A 120 9.39 15.78 -6.37
N LEU A 121 8.80 16.30 -5.28
CA LEU A 121 8.08 17.57 -5.30
C LEU A 121 9.05 18.76 -5.44
N GLY A 122 8.57 19.83 -6.06
CA GLY A 122 9.29 21.11 -6.05
C GLY A 122 9.45 21.65 -4.61
N PRO A 123 10.48 22.50 -4.35
CA PRO A 123 10.82 22.98 -3.01
C PRO A 123 9.64 23.61 -2.25
N SER A 124 8.82 24.40 -2.91
CA SER A 124 7.64 25.07 -2.32
C SER A 124 6.61 24.07 -1.82
N SER A 125 6.27 23.05 -2.64
CA SER A 125 5.31 22.01 -2.24
C SER A 125 5.86 21.13 -1.12
N ALA A 126 7.15 20.82 -1.14
CA ALA A 126 7.82 20.06 -0.09
C ALA A 126 7.83 20.84 1.24
N ALA A 127 8.12 22.15 1.21
CA ALA A 127 8.03 23.03 2.38
C ALA A 127 6.61 23.09 2.95
N THR A 128 5.59 23.18 2.08
CA THR A 128 4.18 23.12 2.49
C THR A 128 3.85 21.79 3.20
N CYS A 129 4.37 20.66 2.70
CA CYS A 129 4.18 19.36 3.35
C CYS A 129 4.81 19.32 4.76
N LEU A 130 6.04 19.82 4.90
CA LEU A 130 6.73 19.91 6.20
C LEU A 130 5.94 20.75 7.20
N GLN A 131 5.49 21.93 6.78
CA GLN A 131 4.72 22.84 7.61
C GLN A 131 3.35 22.23 8.01
N LYS A 132 2.59 21.70 7.05
CA LYS A 132 1.28 21.07 7.33
C LYS A 132 1.42 19.85 8.25
N ALA A 133 2.48 19.07 8.09
CA ALA A 133 2.73 17.91 8.96
C ALA A 133 3.17 18.29 10.38
N ASP A 134 3.59 19.53 10.60
CA ASP A 134 4.11 20.02 11.88
C ASP A 134 5.27 19.16 12.42
N VAL A 135 6.24 18.85 11.56
CA VAL A 135 7.42 18.08 11.94
C VAL A 135 8.58 19.00 12.31
N ASP A 136 9.32 18.63 13.36
CA ASP A 136 10.54 19.29 13.84
C ASP A 136 11.74 18.33 13.85
N CYS A 137 11.51 17.06 13.51
CA CYS A 137 12.51 16.01 13.43
C CYS A 137 12.39 15.28 12.10
N LEU A 138 13.50 15.14 11.38
CA LEU A 138 13.57 14.52 10.05
C LEU A 138 14.64 13.44 10.02
N LEU A 139 14.21 12.18 9.87
CA LEU A 139 15.11 11.04 9.71
C LEU A 139 15.54 10.91 8.24
N THR A 140 16.84 10.92 8.00
CA THR A 140 17.45 10.77 6.67
C THR A 140 18.87 10.24 6.79
N SER A 141 19.70 10.41 5.75
CA SER A 141 21.14 10.21 5.78
C SER A 141 21.86 11.26 4.95
N GLU A 142 23.11 11.52 5.27
CA GLU A 142 23.98 12.44 4.51
C GLU A 142 23.99 12.09 3.02
N ARG A 143 24.05 10.80 2.69
CA ARG A 143 23.98 10.31 1.29
C ARG A 143 22.69 10.73 0.58
N VAL A 144 21.56 10.72 1.28
CA VAL A 144 20.28 11.15 0.72
C VAL A 144 20.27 12.66 0.56
N GLN A 145 20.74 13.41 1.55
CA GLN A 145 20.83 14.88 1.49
C GLN A 145 21.63 15.33 0.28
N HIS A 146 22.80 14.72 0.04
CA HIS A 146 23.63 15.04 -1.13
C HIS A 146 22.96 14.74 -2.47
N LYS A 147 22.07 13.75 -2.54
CA LYS A 147 21.36 13.40 -3.78
C LYS A 147 20.21 14.32 -4.13
N ILE A 148 19.65 15.01 -3.14
CA ILE A 148 18.50 15.90 -3.30
C ILE A 148 18.77 17.27 -2.66
N PRO A 149 19.79 18.00 -3.14
CA PRO A 149 20.21 19.27 -2.53
C PRO A 149 19.13 20.37 -2.60
N HIS A 150 18.18 20.27 -3.54
CA HIS A 150 17.10 21.23 -3.71
C HIS A 150 15.90 21.01 -2.79
N PHE A 151 15.89 19.95 -1.99
CA PHE A 151 14.85 19.75 -0.98
C PHE A 151 14.97 20.87 0.08
N PRO A 152 13.85 21.42 0.61
CA PRO A 152 13.89 22.50 1.60
C PRO A 152 14.30 21.96 2.98
N TRP A 153 15.57 21.64 3.12
CA TRP A 153 16.13 21.09 4.36
C TRP A 153 15.95 22.08 5.51
N PRO A 154 15.38 21.67 6.66
CA PRO A 154 15.30 22.53 7.84
C PRO A 154 16.69 22.82 8.39
N GLU A 155 16.87 23.99 9.03
CA GLU A 155 18.14 24.40 9.65
C GLU A 155 18.56 23.51 10.83
N GLY A 156 17.62 22.77 11.44
CA GLY A 156 17.85 21.87 12.56
C GLY A 156 16.88 20.69 12.57
N GLY A 157 17.09 19.75 13.48
CA GLY A 157 16.23 18.57 13.62
C GLY A 157 16.45 17.46 12.59
N ILE A 158 17.53 17.55 11.81
CA ILE A 158 17.93 16.49 10.88
C ILE A 158 18.74 15.44 11.64
N ILE A 159 18.29 14.20 11.61
CA ILE A 159 18.94 13.06 12.24
C ILE A 159 19.48 12.13 11.16
N ASP A 160 20.80 11.97 11.13
CA ASP A 160 21.45 10.99 10.25
C ASP A 160 21.33 9.59 10.82
N LEU A 161 20.53 8.76 10.16
CA LEU A 161 20.26 7.40 10.59
C LEU A 161 21.51 6.53 10.63
N VAL A 162 22.47 6.74 9.72
CA VAL A 162 23.71 5.95 9.63
C VAL A 162 24.62 6.27 10.83
N GLU A 163 24.77 7.55 11.16
CA GLU A 163 25.56 7.97 12.32
C GLU A 163 24.92 7.50 13.63
N GLU A 164 23.61 7.59 13.74
CA GLU A 164 22.90 7.07 14.90
C GLU A 164 23.06 5.57 15.08
N MET A 165 23.03 4.80 14.01
CA MET A 165 23.28 3.36 14.05
C MET A 165 24.73 3.03 14.45
N LYS A 166 25.73 3.80 13.98
CA LYS A 166 27.14 3.63 14.36
C LYS A 166 27.36 3.93 15.84
N SER A 167 26.66 4.90 16.41
CA SER A 167 26.75 5.32 17.80
C SER A 167 26.05 4.38 18.80
N MET A 168 25.27 3.40 18.30
CA MET A 168 24.54 2.46 19.16
C MET A 168 25.49 1.57 19.97
N PRO A 169 25.25 1.39 21.29
CA PRO A 169 26.04 0.50 22.12
C PRO A 169 25.92 -0.96 21.68
N LYS A 170 26.99 -1.52 21.12
CA LYS A 170 27.01 -2.89 20.55
C LYS A 170 26.56 -3.95 21.56
N VAL A 171 26.95 -3.80 22.83
CA VAL A 171 26.57 -4.75 23.89
C VAL A 171 25.05 -4.75 24.11
N LYS A 172 24.42 -3.57 24.15
CA LYS A 172 22.95 -3.47 24.28
C LYS A 172 22.24 -4.05 23.05
N ALA A 173 22.77 -3.81 21.85
CA ALA A 173 22.23 -4.38 20.63
C ALA A 173 22.28 -5.91 20.63
N LEU A 174 23.42 -6.50 21.01
CA LEU A 174 23.60 -7.96 21.12
C LEU A 174 22.69 -8.57 22.18
N ALA A 175 22.56 -7.93 23.35
CA ALA A 175 21.64 -8.38 24.40
C ALA A 175 20.19 -8.39 23.93
N LEU A 176 19.75 -7.31 23.27
CA LEU A 176 18.38 -7.22 22.72
C LEU A 176 18.13 -8.28 21.62
N ILE A 177 19.09 -8.48 20.72
CA ILE A 177 19.00 -9.52 19.70
C ILE A 177 18.86 -10.90 20.37
N SER A 178 19.66 -11.17 21.41
CA SER A 178 19.55 -12.43 22.16
C SER A 178 18.18 -12.60 22.80
N TRP A 179 17.62 -11.55 23.38
CA TRP A 179 16.28 -11.58 23.96
C TRP A 179 15.20 -11.84 22.88
N ILE A 180 15.32 -11.20 21.72
CA ILE A 180 14.40 -11.44 20.58
C ILE A 180 14.43 -12.90 20.13
N HIS A 181 15.59 -13.58 20.22
CA HIS A 181 15.72 -14.98 19.82
C HIS A 181 15.26 -15.99 20.89
N LEU A 182 15.30 -15.62 22.15
CA LEU A 182 15.10 -16.55 23.29
C LEU A 182 13.75 -16.35 24.00
N CYS A 183 13.21 -15.13 23.99
CA CYS A 183 11.96 -14.83 24.71
C CYS A 183 10.74 -14.99 23.78
N PRO A 184 9.60 -15.48 24.29
CA PRO A 184 8.34 -15.43 23.57
C PRO A 184 7.99 -14.00 23.18
N ALA A 185 7.63 -13.76 21.90
CA ALA A 185 7.41 -12.43 21.35
C ALA A 185 6.42 -11.58 22.16
N LYS A 186 5.29 -12.16 22.58
CA LYS A 186 4.27 -11.48 23.42
C LYS A 186 4.80 -11.04 24.78
N LEU A 187 5.60 -11.88 25.43
CA LEU A 187 6.22 -11.56 26.71
C LEU A 187 7.23 -10.42 26.56
N LEU A 188 8.07 -10.50 25.53
CA LEU A 188 9.06 -9.48 25.21
C LEU A 188 8.40 -8.14 24.88
N ALA A 189 7.34 -8.13 24.08
CA ALA A 189 6.57 -6.92 23.77
C ALA A 189 6.03 -6.24 25.04
N ARG A 190 5.52 -7.04 26.01
CA ARG A 190 5.04 -6.54 27.29
C ARG A 190 6.17 -5.95 28.14
N ILE A 191 7.33 -6.64 28.24
CA ILE A 191 8.51 -6.17 28.99
C ILE A 191 9.02 -4.85 28.41
N LEU A 192 9.08 -4.75 27.08
CA LEU A 192 9.57 -3.57 26.36
C LEU A 192 8.52 -2.46 26.25
N LYS A 193 7.29 -2.70 26.75
CA LYS A 193 6.16 -1.76 26.75
C LYS A 193 5.84 -1.27 25.32
N ILE A 194 5.75 -2.21 24.37
CA ILE A 194 5.36 -1.89 23.00
C ILE A 194 3.88 -1.47 22.97
N PRO A 195 3.52 -0.34 22.34
CA PRO A 195 2.12 0.09 22.20
C PRO A 195 1.28 -1.00 21.51
N ASN A 196 0.20 -1.45 22.14
CA ASN A 196 -0.61 -2.59 21.68
C ASN A 196 -2.08 -2.26 21.38
N GLU A 197 -2.52 -1.06 21.71
CA GLU A 197 -3.88 -0.58 21.47
C GLU A 197 -3.85 0.76 20.74
N GLY A 198 -4.92 1.10 20.04
CA GLY A 198 -5.02 2.38 19.38
C GLY A 198 -5.37 2.30 17.89
N GLY A 199 -6.17 1.30 17.49
CA GLY A 199 -6.56 1.11 16.08
C GLY A 199 -7.01 2.38 15.37
N GLU A 200 -7.74 3.27 16.06
CA GLU A 200 -8.24 4.55 15.51
C GLU A 200 -7.24 5.72 15.63
N LEU A 201 -6.08 5.52 16.27
CA LEU A 201 -5.03 6.55 16.31
C LEU A 201 -4.35 6.69 14.95
N GLU A 202 -3.79 7.87 14.69
CA GLU A 202 -3.00 8.13 13.48
C GLU A 202 -1.75 7.25 13.45
N ALA A 203 -1.53 6.58 12.33
CA ALA A 203 -0.41 5.66 12.11
C ALA A 203 0.48 6.03 10.92
N GLY A 204 0.03 6.96 10.10
CA GLY A 204 0.78 7.48 8.96
C GLY A 204 0.10 8.68 8.34
N LEU A 205 0.91 9.59 7.82
CA LEU A 205 0.46 10.75 7.06
C LEU A 205 1.13 10.71 5.68
N LEU A 206 0.32 10.66 4.64
CA LEU A 206 0.79 10.68 3.26
C LEU A 206 0.23 11.91 2.53
N PHE A 207 1.08 12.57 1.76
CA PHE A 207 0.67 13.71 0.96
C PHE A 207 0.38 13.30 -0.48
N THR A 208 -0.74 13.79 -1.02
CA THR A 208 -1.12 13.61 -2.43
C THR A 208 -1.26 14.95 -3.11
N SER A 209 -1.08 14.99 -4.44
CA SER A 209 -1.37 16.19 -5.24
C SER A 209 -2.86 16.48 -5.19
N GLY A 210 -3.23 17.63 -4.62
CA GLY A 210 -4.62 18.10 -4.65
C GLY A 210 -5.02 18.58 -6.05
N SER A 211 -6.31 18.51 -6.39
CA SER A 211 -6.85 19.09 -7.62
C SER A 211 -6.62 20.61 -7.74
N SER A 212 -6.41 21.29 -6.61
CA SER A 212 -6.06 22.70 -6.51
C SER A 212 -4.56 22.99 -6.62
N GLY A 213 -3.71 21.97 -6.85
CA GLY A 213 -2.26 22.10 -6.90
C GLY A 213 -1.56 22.06 -5.54
N GLU A 214 -2.25 22.33 -4.43
CA GLU A 214 -1.67 22.19 -3.10
C GLU A 214 -1.69 20.76 -2.57
N PRO A 215 -0.58 20.29 -1.92
CA PRO A 215 -0.56 18.99 -1.29
C PRO A 215 -1.62 18.85 -0.18
N LYS A 216 -2.39 17.77 -0.22
CA LYS A 216 -3.34 17.39 0.83
C LYS A 216 -2.77 16.22 1.64
N GLY A 217 -2.83 16.32 2.97
CA GLY A 217 -2.39 15.26 3.88
C GLY A 217 -3.52 14.25 4.13
N VAL A 218 -3.31 12.99 3.79
CA VAL A 218 -4.24 11.90 4.04
C VAL A 218 -3.84 11.22 5.35
N VAL A 219 -4.68 11.31 6.37
CA VAL A 219 -4.45 10.72 7.70
C VAL A 219 -4.92 9.28 7.69
N LEU A 220 -3.97 8.36 7.84
CA LEU A 220 -4.21 6.92 7.96
C LEU A 220 -4.09 6.46 9.42
N THR A 221 -5.02 5.63 9.87
CA THR A 221 -5.00 5.04 11.22
C THR A 221 -4.30 3.68 11.24
N HIS A 222 -3.96 3.18 12.42
CA HIS A 222 -3.46 1.81 12.57
C HIS A 222 -4.45 0.81 11.98
N ARG A 223 -5.76 0.99 12.26
CA ARG A 223 -6.84 0.19 11.67
C ARG A 223 -6.80 0.16 10.15
N ASN A 224 -6.58 1.32 9.51
CA ASN A 224 -6.55 1.40 8.06
C ASN A 224 -5.42 0.56 7.46
N ILE A 225 -4.20 0.70 7.98
CA ILE A 225 -3.03 -0.02 7.49
C ILE A 225 -3.13 -1.51 7.80
N LEU A 226 -3.45 -1.87 9.05
CA LEU A 226 -3.60 -3.27 9.47
C LEU A 226 -4.75 -3.96 8.72
N GLY A 227 -5.86 -3.25 8.54
CA GLY A 227 -7.02 -3.72 7.79
C GLY A 227 -6.66 -4.02 6.34
N ASN A 228 -5.99 -3.09 5.67
CA ASN A 228 -5.61 -3.32 4.27
C ASN A 228 -4.57 -4.45 4.12
N CYS A 229 -3.60 -4.54 5.02
CA CYS A 229 -2.68 -5.68 5.03
C CYS A 229 -3.39 -7.02 5.27
N ALA A 230 -4.41 -7.06 6.15
CA ALA A 230 -5.21 -8.27 6.37
C ALA A 230 -6.10 -8.62 5.16
N GLN A 231 -6.62 -7.61 4.46
CA GLN A 231 -7.38 -7.77 3.22
C GLN A 231 -6.51 -8.34 2.09
N ILE A 232 -5.29 -7.82 1.92
CA ILE A 232 -4.31 -8.33 0.94
C ILE A 232 -3.92 -9.77 1.29
N ASP A 233 -3.65 -10.06 2.55
CA ASP A 233 -3.31 -11.41 3.04
C ASP A 233 -4.38 -12.45 2.69
N ALA A 234 -5.65 -12.07 2.82
CA ALA A 234 -6.80 -12.93 2.51
C ALA A 234 -6.90 -13.31 1.02
N THR A 235 -6.24 -12.59 0.11
CA THR A 235 -6.17 -12.96 -1.31
C THR A 235 -5.21 -14.11 -1.59
N GLY A 236 -4.28 -14.39 -0.68
CA GLY A 236 -3.20 -15.35 -0.89
C GLY A 236 -2.16 -14.93 -1.95
N LEU A 237 -2.20 -13.69 -2.45
CA LEU A 237 -1.34 -13.23 -3.55
C LEU A 237 0.12 -13.03 -3.10
N LEU A 238 0.34 -12.65 -1.85
CA LEU A 238 1.66 -12.35 -1.29
C LEU A 238 2.01 -13.25 -0.07
N PRO A 239 2.06 -14.57 -0.23
CA PRO A 239 2.39 -15.47 0.89
C PRO A 239 3.86 -15.32 1.32
N VAL A 240 4.19 -15.80 2.51
CA VAL A 240 5.54 -15.73 3.10
C VAL A 240 6.63 -16.37 2.22
N SER A 241 6.25 -17.34 1.39
CA SER A 241 7.17 -18.03 0.46
C SER A 241 7.61 -17.15 -0.73
N GLU A 242 6.90 -16.08 -0.99
CA GLU A 242 7.19 -15.22 -2.14
C GLU A 242 8.21 -14.14 -1.79
N LYS A 243 8.94 -13.69 -2.83
CA LYS A 243 9.91 -12.62 -2.75
C LYS A 243 9.51 -11.48 -3.67
N VAL A 244 9.26 -10.32 -3.09
CA VAL A 244 8.68 -9.15 -3.76
C VAL A 244 9.76 -8.13 -4.09
N ILE A 245 9.74 -7.58 -5.30
CA ILE A 245 10.52 -6.38 -5.64
C ILE A 245 9.86 -5.15 -5.03
N ALA A 246 10.54 -4.50 -4.10
CA ALA A 246 10.10 -3.33 -3.35
C ALA A 246 10.87 -2.08 -3.80
N ASN A 247 10.52 -1.55 -4.96
CA ASN A 247 11.16 -0.38 -5.58
C ASN A 247 10.21 0.80 -5.72
N LEU A 248 8.93 0.66 -5.30
CA LEU A 248 7.98 1.75 -5.31
C LEU A 248 8.28 2.76 -4.20
N PRO A 249 8.14 4.07 -4.46
CA PRO A 249 8.37 5.10 -3.45
C PRO A 249 7.45 4.93 -2.22
N ILE A 250 8.05 4.98 -1.03
CA ILE A 250 7.33 4.76 0.24
C ILE A 250 6.45 5.97 0.62
N PHE A 251 6.68 7.13 0.04
CA PHE A 251 5.78 8.28 0.20
C PHE A 251 4.48 8.16 -0.61
N HIS A 252 4.34 7.17 -1.47
CA HIS A 252 3.07 6.78 -2.09
C HIS A 252 2.46 5.60 -1.32
N SER A 253 1.14 5.62 -1.17
CA SER A 253 0.40 4.61 -0.41
C SER A 253 0.64 3.18 -0.90
N PHE A 254 0.87 2.97 -2.19
CA PHE A 254 1.17 1.67 -2.77
C PHE A 254 2.51 1.12 -2.24
N GLY A 255 3.57 1.93 -2.28
CA GLY A 255 4.85 1.59 -1.66
C GLY A 255 4.75 1.47 -0.13
N PHE A 256 4.08 2.41 0.51
CA PHE A 256 3.93 2.47 1.96
C PHE A 256 3.25 1.23 2.56
N THR A 257 2.14 0.81 2.01
CA THR A 257 1.42 -0.34 2.57
C THR A 257 1.94 -1.67 2.02
N VAL A 258 2.02 -1.81 0.69
CA VAL A 258 2.25 -3.13 0.08
C VAL A 258 3.72 -3.54 0.15
N THR A 259 4.66 -2.59 0.00
CA THR A 259 6.09 -2.92 0.00
C THR A 259 6.83 -2.59 1.30
N LEU A 260 6.23 -1.87 2.24
CA LEU A 260 6.82 -1.61 3.55
C LEU A 260 6.07 -2.34 4.67
N TRP A 261 4.79 -1.97 4.94
CA TRP A 261 4.08 -2.52 6.11
C TRP A 261 3.66 -3.97 5.95
N TYR A 262 3.21 -4.37 4.76
CA TYR A 262 2.80 -5.75 4.53
C TYR A 262 3.94 -6.76 4.79
N PRO A 263 5.17 -6.58 4.28
CA PRO A 263 6.30 -7.44 4.61
C PRO A 263 6.65 -7.48 6.10
N LEU A 264 6.61 -6.33 6.78
CA LEU A 264 6.87 -6.25 8.22
C LEU A 264 5.83 -7.02 9.05
N LEU A 265 4.57 -6.99 8.61
CA LEU A 265 3.45 -7.64 9.30
C LEU A 265 3.30 -9.11 8.94
N ARG A 266 3.48 -9.49 7.68
CA ARG A 266 3.21 -10.86 7.19
C ARG A 266 4.48 -11.67 6.94
N GLY A 267 5.61 -11.02 6.69
CA GLY A 267 6.93 -11.66 6.60
C GLY A 267 7.28 -12.18 5.21
N CYS A 268 6.62 -11.75 4.14
CA CYS A 268 7.14 -12.01 2.81
C CYS A 268 8.48 -11.26 2.63
N SER A 269 9.45 -11.89 1.98
CA SER A 269 10.77 -11.27 1.77
C SER A 269 10.71 -10.22 0.67
N VAL A 270 11.53 -9.17 0.80
CA VAL A 270 11.58 -8.09 -0.18
C VAL A 270 13.01 -7.87 -0.69
N VAL A 271 13.11 -7.52 -1.96
CA VAL A 271 14.33 -7.01 -2.60
C VAL A 271 14.10 -5.53 -2.90
N THR A 272 14.82 -4.65 -2.21
CA THR A 272 14.65 -3.21 -2.35
C THR A 272 15.64 -2.62 -3.36
N LEU A 273 15.14 -1.67 -4.15
CA LEU A 273 15.93 -0.82 -5.05
C LEU A 273 15.46 0.62 -4.89
N PRO A 274 16.38 1.60 -5.00
CA PRO A 274 16.06 3.01 -4.75
C PRO A 274 15.06 3.63 -5.75
N SER A 275 14.93 3.07 -6.94
CA SER A 275 14.11 3.63 -8.01
C SER A 275 13.53 2.55 -8.93
N PRO A 276 12.24 2.64 -9.30
CA PRO A 276 11.63 1.78 -10.30
C PRO A 276 12.10 2.09 -11.73
N LEU A 277 12.73 3.23 -11.96
CA LEU A 277 13.19 3.67 -13.28
C LEU A 277 14.49 3.00 -13.73
N GLU A 278 15.24 2.37 -12.81
CA GLU A 278 16.48 1.65 -13.11
C GLU A 278 16.19 0.20 -13.57
N VAL A 279 15.39 0.05 -14.63
CA VAL A 279 14.83 -1.27 -15.07
C VAL A 279 15.88 -2.37 -15.24
N LYS A 280 17.08 -2.05 -15.72
CA LYS A 280 18.17 -3.04 -15.86
C LYS A 280 18.61 -3.56 -14.50
N LYS A 281 18.82 -2.67 -13.52
CA LYS A 281 19.20 -3.08 -12.15
C LYS A 281 18.07 -3.87 -11.47
N VAL A 282 16.81 -3.51 -11.75
CA VAL A 282 15.67 -4.27 -11.24
C VAL A 282 15.64 -5.67 -11.84
N ALA A 283 15.84 -5.82 -13.14
CA ALA A 283 15.91 -7.13 -13.78
C ALA A 283 17.09 -7.98 -13.29
N GLU A 284 18.27 -7.37 -13.10
CA GLU A 284 19.43 -8.02 -12.49
C GLU A 284 19.11 -8.51 -11.07
N ALA A 285 18.43 -7.72 -10.26
CA ALA A 285 18.00 -8.09 -8.92
C ALA A 285 16.95 -9.21 -8.92
N ILE A 286 15.98 -9.18 -9.84
CA ILE A 286 15.00 -10.26 -10.02
C ILE A 286 15.72 -11.58 -10.28
N LYS A 287 16.66 -11.60 -11.23
CA LYS A 287 17.44 -12.80 -11.57
C LYS A 287 18.32 -13.26 -10.41
N ALA A 288 19.06 -12.34 -9.79
CA ALA A 288 20.06 -12.66 -8.75
C ALA A 288 19.39 -13.18 -7.45
N ASP A 289 18.24 -12.63 -7.09
CA ASP A 289 17.54 -12.98 -5.85
C ASP A 289 16.38 -13.95 -6.07
N SER A 290 16.12 -14.36 -7.32
CA SER A 290 14.99 -15.20 -7.70
C SER A 290 13.66 -14.59 -7.18
N ALA A 291 13.47 -13.28 -7.41
CA ALA A 291 12.26 -12.61 -7.01
C ALA A 291 11.07 -13.11 -7.85
N THR A 292 9.93 -13.28 -7.19
CA THR A 292 8.77 -13.96 -7.77
C THR A 292 7.64 -13.01 -8.12
N ILE A 293 7.64 -11.80 -7.52
CA ILE A 293 6.60 -10.79 -7.71
C ILE A 293 7.23 -9.43 -7.95
N LEU A 294 6.80 -8.76 -9.02
CA LEU A 294 7.13 -7.37 -9.31
C LEU A 294 5.87 -6.51 -9.13
N ILE A 295 5.98 -5.43 -8.36
CA ILE A 295 4.90 -4.48 -8.17
C ILE A 295 5.26 -3.17 -8.86
N GLY A 296 4.35 -2.62 -9.68
CA GLY A 296 4.66 -1.43 -10.44
C GLY A 296 3.44 -0.69 -10.96
N THR A 297 3.68 0.39 -11.69
CA THR A 297 2.67 1.04 -12.51
C THR A 297 2.92 0.72 -13.99
N PRO A 298 1.91 0.77 -14.87
CA PRO A 298 2.11 0.57 -16.30
C PRO A 298 3.25 1.43 -16.88
N THR A 299 3.36 2.67 -16.44
CA THR A 299 4.45 3.58 -16.86
C THR A 299 5.84 3.05 -16.49
N PHE A 300 6.01 2.47 -15.30
CA PHE A 300 7.29 1.88 -14.88
C PHE A 300 7.57 0.53 -15.57
N LEU A 301 6.53 -0.19 -15.98
CA LEU A 301 6.65 -1.50 -16.62
C LEU A 301 6.91 -1.42 -18.15
N LYS A 302 6.42 -0.39 -18.82
CA LYS A 302 6.64 -0.21 -20.28
C LYS A 302 8.10 -0.33 -20.73
N PRO A 303 9.11 0.25 -20.06
CA PRO A 303 10.51 0.13 -20.46
C PRO A 303 11.06 -1.31 -20.45
N TYR A 304 10.49 -2.22 -19.63
CA TYR A 304 10.91 -3.63 -19.62
C TYR A 304 10.68 -4.30 -20.98
N MET A 305 9.59 -3.97 -21.65
CA MET A 305 9.25 -4.53 -22.97
C MET A 305 10.32 -4.25 -24.03
N LYS A 306 11.10 -3.16 -23.86
CA LYS A 306 12.13 -2.76 -24.83
C LYS A 306 13.55 -3.14 -24.43
N HIS A 307 13.82 -3.25 -23.12
CA HIS A 307 15.18 -3.24 -22.60
C HIS A 307 15.57 -4.50 -21.84
N ILE A 308 14.61 -5.39 -21.56
CA ILE A 308 14.86 -6.57 -20.72
C ILE A 308 14.59 -7.85 -21.51
N GLU A 309 15.53 -8.79 -21.41
CA GLU A 309 15.39 -10.11 -22.02
C GLU A 309 14.54 -11.02 -21.11
N PRO A 310 13.71 -11.91 -21.69
CA PRO A 310 12.79 -12.77 -20.94
C PRO A 310 13.46 -13.58 -19.82
N GLU A 311 14.66 -14.07 -20.07
CA GLU A 311 15.45 -14.90 -19.14
C GLU A 311 15.81 -14.15 -17.85
N GLN A 312 15.85 -12.82 -17.88
CA GLN A 312 16.12 -12.00 -16.70
C GLN A 312 14.93 -11.95 -15.74
N LEU A 313 13.72 -12.20 -16.24
CA LEU A 313 12.49 -12.21 -15.46
C LEU A 313 11.91 -13.61 -15.25
N ALA A 314 12.63 -14.66 -15.61
CA ALA A 314 12.13 -16.05 -15.60
C ALA A 314 11.65 -16.55 -14.23
N SER A 315 12.08 -15.92 -13.13
CA SER A 315 11.60 -16.26 -11.77
C SER A 315 10.27 -15.59 -11.40
N LEU A 316 9.82 -14.57 -12.17
CA LEU A 316 8.58 -13.88 -11.88
C LEU A 316 7.38 -14.79 -12.16
N LYS A 317 6.51 -14.94 -11.17
CA LYS A 317 5.21 -15.59 -11.30
C LYS A 317 4.17 -14.60 -11.80
N TYR A 318 4.16 -13.40 -11.21
CA TYR A 318 3.24 -12.32 -11.61
C TYR A 318 3.82 -10.94 -11.41
N VAL A 319 3.24 -10.04 -12.17
CA VAL A 319 3.37 -8.60 -12.00
C VAL A 319 2.04 -8.06 -11.49
N VAL A 320 2.08 -7.26 -10.42
CA VAL A 320 0.90 -6.57 -9.90
C VAL A 320 0.99 -5.11 -10.31
N ALA A 321 0.11 -4.69 -11.21
CA ALA A 321 0.06 -3.33 -11.74
C ALA A 321 -1.10 -2.54 -11.15
N GLY A 322 -0.85 -1.27 -10.79
CA GLY A 322 -1.88 -0.40 -10.22
C GLY A 322 -1.53 1.08 -10.35
N ALA A 323 -2.39 1.92 -9.77
CA ALA A 323 -2.30 3.38 -9.75
C ALA A 323 -2.55 4.08 -11.10
N GLU A 324 -2.46 3.38 -12.23
CA GLU A 324 -2.70 3.90 -13.57
C GLU A 324 -3.48 2.86 -14.39
N LYS A 325 -4.21 3.32 -15.40
CA LYS A 325 -4.90 2.42 -16.35
C LYS A 325 -3.86 1.72 -17.22
N THR A 326 -3.95 0.40 -17.33
CA THR A 326 -3.13 -0.39 -18.25
C THR A 326 -3.56 -0.10 -19.67
N PRO A 327 -2.63 0.22 -20.59
CA PRO A 327 -2.95 0.35 -22.02
C PRO A 327 -3.50 -0.96 -22.58
N GLU A 328 -4.43 -0.85 -23.51
CA GLU A 328 -5.02 -2.00 -24.20
C GLU A 328 -3.94 -2.89 -24.84
N GLY A 329 -4.09 -4.20 -24.70
CA GLY A 329 -3.14 -5.19 -25.22
C GLY A 329 -1.80 -5.27 -24.46
N PHE A 330 -1.48 -4.35 -23.54
CA PHE A 330 -0.20 -4.36 -22.83
C PHE A 330 -0.04 -5.59 -21.93
N ALA A 331 -1.08 -5.97 -21.21
CA ALA A 331 -1.07 -7.13 -20.33
C ALA A 331 -0.81 -8.43 -21.12
N ASP A 332 -1.48 -8.61 -22.26
CA ASP A 332 -1.28 -9.78 -23.13
C ASP A 332 0.11 -9.82 -23.75
N ALA A 333 0.63 -8.65 -24.18
CA ALA A 333 1.99 -8.53 -24.69
C ALA A 333 3.04 -8.84 -23.63
N TRP A 334 2.81 -8.42 -22.36
CA TRP A 334 3.67 -8.75 -21.23
C TRP A 334 3.71 -10.26 -20.98
N GLU A 335 2.56 -10.89 -20.88
CA GLU A 335 2.45 -12.33 -20.63
C GLU A 335 3.05 -13.17 -21.76
N ALA A 336 2.80 -12.76 -23.01
CA ALA A 336 3.39 -13.42 -24.19
C ALA A 336 4.93 -13.31 -24.21
N ARG A 337 5.49 -12.17 -23.76
CA ARG A 337 6.93 -11.95 -23.76
C ARG A 337 7.65 -12.60 -22.58
N PHE A 338 7.13 -12.45 -21.36
CA PHE A 338 7.83 -12.81 -20.12
C PHE A 338 7.28 -14.06 -19.44
N GLY A 339 6.10 -14.54 -19.81
CA GLY A 339 5.47 -15.73 -19.23
C GLY A 339 4.91 -15.53 -17.82
N SER A 340 5.07 -14.35 -17.21
CA SER A 340 4.52 -14.03 -15.89
C SER A 340 3.14 -13.37 -16.04
N LEU A 341 2.17 -13.75 -15.18
CA LEU A 341 0.82 -13.18 -15.20
C LEU A 341 0.85 -11.66 -14.93
N TYR A 342 0.00 -10.92 -15.65
CA TYR A 342 -0.17 -9.49 -15.43
C TYR A 342 -1.51 -9.24 -14.73
N LEU A 343 -1.44 -8.85 -13.46
CA LEU A 343 -2.59 -8.71 -12.57
C LEU A 343 -2.81 -7.23 -12.26
N GLU A 344 -3.95 -6.71 -12.65
CA GLU A 344 -4.31 -5.32 -12.39
C GLU A 344 -5.00 -5.17 -11.04
N GLY A 345 -4.74 -4.05 -10.35
CA GLY A 345 -5.39 -3.69 -9.11
C GLY A 345 -5.75 -2.21 -9.05
N TYR A 346 -6.69 -1.87 -8.17
CA TYR A 346 -7.16 -0.52 -7.96
C TYR A 346 -7.09 -0.13 -6.50
N GLY A 347 -6.82 1.14 -6.30
CA GLY A 347 -6.83 1.75 -4.98
C GLY A 347 -6.45 3.22 -5.00
N LEU A 348 -6.64 3.87 -3.86
CA LEU A 348 -6.40 5.28 -3.64
C LEU A 348 -5.60 5.46 -2.35
N THR A 349 -4.95 6.60 -2.15
CA THR A 349 -4.31 6.88 -0.87
C THR A 349 -5.33 6.84 0.27
N GLU A 350 -6.55 7.33 0.00
CA GLU A 350 -7.68 7.32 0.91
C GLU A 350 -8.21 5.92 1.25
N THR A 351 -7.76 4.89 0.55
CA THR A 351 -8.15 3.48 0.79
C THR A 351 -6.97 2.60 1.26
N SER A 352 -5.82 3.15 1.59
CA SER A 352 -4.64 2.59 2.29
C SER A 352 -3.82 1.48 1.62
N PRO A 353 -3.63 1.27 0.33
CA PRO A 353 -4.43 1.82 -0.75
C PRO A 353 -5.41 0.83 -1.39
N VAL A 354 -5.24 -0.52 -1.22
CA VAL A 354 -5.80 -1.53 -2.13
C VAL A 354 -7.28 -1.77 -1.86
N VAL A 355 -8.08 -1.64 -2.90
CA VAL A 355 -9.53 -1.92 -2.90
C VAL A 355 -9.84 -3.22 -3.61
N SER A 356 -9.22 -3.44 -4.77
CA SER A 356 -9.44 -4.62 -5.60
C SER A 356 -8.15 -5.05 -6.29
N VAL A 357 -8.05 -6.31 -6.64
CA VAL A 357 -6.94 -6.85 -7.42
C VAL A 357 -7.38 -8.12 -8.16
N ASN A 358 -6.90 -8.28 -9.38
CA ASN A 358 -6.95 -9.54 -10.08
C ASN A 358 -6.00 -10.54 -9.40
N THR A 359 -6.40 -11.80 -9.34
CA THR A 359 -5.62 -12.90 -8.75
C THR A 359 -5.42 -14.01 -9.78
N PRO A 360 -4.47 -14.91 -9.61
CA PRO A 360 -4.40 -16.13 -10.41
C PRO A 360 -5.70 -16.91 -10.32
N SER A 361 -6.16 -17.45 -11.46
CA SER A 361 -7.35 -18.32 -11.49
C SER A 361 -7.05 -19.65 -10.79
N ILE A 362 -8.04 -20.19 -10.10
CA ILE A 362 -7.96 -21.52 -9.49
C ILE A 362 -8.43 -22.54 -10.51
N PRO A 363 -7.58 -23.49 -10.93
CA PRO A 363 -7.96 -24.53 -11.90
C PRO A 363 -9.10 -25.39 -11.39
N ASP A 364 -9.87 -25.96 -12.32
CA ASP A 364 -10.94 -26.90 -11.98
C ASP A 364 -10.40 -28.13 -11.21
N GLY A 365 -11.15 -28.55 -10.21
CA GLY A 365 -10.84 -29.73 -9.41
C GLY A 365 -9.82 -29.52 -8.29
N VAL A 366 -9.26 -28.32 -8.09
CA VAL A 366 -8.32 -28.06 -6.99
C VAL A 366 -9.02 -28.15 -5.62
N ASN A 367 -10.21 -27.58 -5.50
CA ASN A 367 -10.98 -27.65 -4.27
C ASN A 367 -11.97 -28.83 -4.28
N TYR A 368 -12.73 -28.97 -5.37
CA TYR A 368 -13.67 -30.06 -5.66
C TYR A 368 -14.03 -30.02 -7.15
N PRO A 369 -14.52 -31.14 -7.77
CA PRO A 369 -14.90 -31.14 -9.18
C PRO A 369 -15.88 -29.99 -9.53
N GLY A 370 -15.64 -29.28 -10.61
CA GLY A 370 -16.44 -28.12 -11.02
C GLY A 370 -16.18 -26.83 -10.23
N SER A 371 -15.09 -26.75 -9.46
CA SER A 371 -14.77 -25.62 -8.58
C SER A 371 -13.83 -24.60 -9.21
N SER A 372 -13.65 -24.58 -10.53
CA SER A 372 -12.82 -23.55 -11.16
C SER A 372 -13.31 -22.15 -10.84
N THR A 373 -12.38 -21.26 -10.48
CA THR A 373 -12.71 -19.88 -10.17
C THR A 373 -11.82 -18.97 -10.99
N GLU A 374 -12.44 -18.19 -11.88
CA GLU A 374 -11.74 -17.13 -12.61
C GLU A 374 -11.24 -16.08 -11.59
N GLY A 375 -9.94 -15.87 -11.53
CA GLY A 375 -9.30 -14.93 -10.62
C GLY A 375 -9.01 -13.57 -11.25
N SER A 376 -8.93 -13.51 -12.58
CA SER A 376 -8.59 -12.29 -13.32
C SER A 376 -9.46 -12.13 -14.56
N ARG A 377 -9.75 -10.87 -14.92
CA ARG A 377 -10.49 -10.50 -16.13
C ARG A 377 -9.85 -9.28 -16.78
N ARG A 378 -9.55 -9.37 -18.08
CA ARG A 378 -8.92 -8.27 -18.82
C ARG A 378 -9.78 -7.01 -18.81
N GLY A 379 -9.12 -5.86 -18.61
CA GLY A 379 -9.77 -4.56 -18.49
C GLY A 379 -10.44 -4.30 -17.14
N SER A 380 -10.56 -5.32 -16.27
CA SER A 380 -10.99 -5.14 -14.89
C SER A 380 -9.80 -4.92 -13.96
N VAL A 381 -10.05 -4.29 -12.83
CA VAL A 381 -9.09 -4.16 -11.72
C VAL A 381 -9.29 -5.24 -10.64
N GLY A 382 -9.93 -6.36 -11.02
CA GLY A 382 -10.18 -7.50 -10.18
C GLY A 382 -11.42 -7.39 -9.31
N ARG A 383 -11.59 -8.33 -8.39
CA ARG A 383 -12.65 -8.30 -7.38
C ARG A 383 -12.21 -7.51 -6.16
N MET A 384 -13.18 -6.96 -5.45
CA MET A 384 -12.92 -6.24 -4.21
C MET A 384 -12.30 -7.17 -3.16
N LEU A 385 -11.36 -6.62 -2.40
CA LEU A 385 -10.77 -7.32 -1.26
C LEU A 385 -11.84 -7.56 -0.16
N PRO A 386 -11.72 -8.63 0.64
CA PRO A 386 -12.65 -8.91 1.72
C PRO A 386 -12.81 -7.75 2.71
N GLY A 387 -13.99 -7.62 3.29
CA GLY A 387 -14.29 -6.56 4.26
C GLY A 387 -14.64 -5.20 3.64
N HIS A 388 -14.80 -5.11 2.33
CA HIS A 388 -15.34 -3.95 1.65
C HIS A 388 -16.83 -4.08 1.37
N ALA A 389 -17.51 -2.93 1.36
CA ALA A 389 -18.79 -2.77 0.71
C ALA A 389 -18.69 -1.64 -0.33
N ALA A 390 -19.42 -1.78 -1.44
CA ALA A 390 -19.48 -0.78 -2.50
C ALA A 390 -20.92 -0.45 -2.89
N ARG A 391 -21.11 0.75 -3.39
CA ARG A 391 -22.35 1.21 -4.04
C ARG A 391 -21.95 1.96 -5.30
N ILE A 392 -22.83 1.92 -6.30
CA ILE A 392 -22.72 2.73 -7.50
C ILE A 392 -23.88 3.73 -7.48
N LEU A 393 -23.53 5.01 -7.55
CA LEU A 393 -24.52 6.11 -7.53
C LEU A 393 -24.60 6.79 -8.89
N ASP A 394 -25.80 7.23 -9.23
CA ASP A 394 -25.95 8.20 -10.31
C ASP A 394 -25.28 9.52 -9.91
N PRO A 395 -24.29 10.01 -10.68
CA PRO A 395 -23.50 11.18 -10.30
C PRO A 395 -24.29 12.51 -10.26
N ASN A 396 -25.50 12.56 -10.86
CA ASN A 396 -26.34 13.76 -10.88
C ASN A 396 -27.34 13.78 -9.71
N THR A 397 -27.89 12.61 -9.37
CA THR A 397 -28.95 12.50 -8.35
C THR A 397 -28.43 11.99 -7.01
N MET A 398 -27.20 11.45 -6.98
CA MET A 398 -26.59 10.79 -5.83
C MET A 398 -27.43 9.63 -5.27
N LYS A 399 -28.29 9.05 -6.10
CA LYS A 399 -29.10 7.88 -5.75
C LYS A 399 -28.42 6.59 -6.24
N ASP A 400 -28.71 5.51 -5.53
CA ASP A 400 -28.25 4.19 -5.94
C ASP A 400 -28.78 3.82 -7.33
N ILE A 401 -27.89 3.23 -8.12
CA ILE A 401 -28.22 2.62 -9.40
C ILE A 401 -27.72 1.16 -9.41
N GLU A 402 -28.12 0.41 -10.40
CA GLU A 402 -27.67 -0.95 -10.63
C GLU A 402 -26.14 -1.00 -10.75
N VAL A 403 -25.47 -1.91 -10.03
CA VAL A 403 -24.00 -1.94 -9.96
C VAL A 403 -23.34 -2.31 -11.29
N THR A 404 -24.10 -2.88 -12.23
CA THR A 404 -23.64 -3.19 -13.60
C THR A 404 -23.61 -1.96 -14.52
N LYS A 405 -24.27 -0.86 -14.09
CA LYS A 405 -24.24 0.42 -14.81
C LYS A 405 -23.07 1.28 -14.35
N VAL A 406 -22.58 2.10 -15.27
CA VAL A 406 -21.53 3.07 -14.96
C VAL A 406 -22.07 4.18 -14.07
N GLY A 407 -21.44 4.39 -12.93
CA GLY A 407 -21.79 5.44 -11.98
C GLY A 407 -20.68 5.73 -11.00
N LEU A 408 -20.90 6.63 -10.07
CA LEU A 408 -19.96 7.06 -9.06
C LEU A 408 -19.75 5.97 -8.02
N LEU A 409 -18.52 5.50 -7.91
CA LEU A 409 -18.13 4.48 -6.94
C LEU A 409 -18.03 5.10 -5.53
N ILE A 410 -18.73 4.51 -4.58
CA ILE A 410 -18.53 4.79 -3.17
C ILE A 410 -18.19 3.51 -2.41
N LEU A 411 -17.34 3.64 -1.41
CA LEU A 411 -16.72 2.52 -0.71
C LEU A 411 -16.87 2.65 0.81
N LYS A 412 -16.97 1.50 1.46
CA LYS A 412 -16.89 1.36 2.91
C LYS A 412 -15.98 0.18 3.23
N GLY A 413 -15.15 0.31 4.27
CA GLY A 413 -14.23 -0.74 4.69
C GLY A 413 -13.28 -0.29 5.79
N PRO A 414 -12.51 -1.22 6.40
CA PRO A 414 -11.59 -0.90 7.49
C PRO A 414 -10.40 -0.04 7.04
N ASN A 415 -10.07 -0.05 5.77
CA ASN A 415 -8.95 0.64 5.15
C ASN A 415 -9.29 2.06 4.67
N ILE A 416 -10.53 2.54 4.86
CA ILE A 416 -10.92 3.91 4.49
C ILE A 416 -10.31 4.91 5.46
N PHE A 417 -9.59 5.89 4.92
CA PHE A 417 -8.84 6.90 5.67
C PHE A 417 -9.69 7.65 6.70
N ARG A 418 -9.03 8.22 7.71
CA ARG A 418 -9.70 8.97 8.76
C ARG A 418 -10.22 10.31 8.26
N ALA A 419 -9.33 11.15 7.70
CA ALA A 419 -9.65 12.51 7.28
C ALA A 419 -8.51 13.12 6.46
N TYR A 420 -8.77 14.23 5.81
CA TYR A 420 -7.72 15.13 5.33
C TYR A 420 -7.22 16.03 6.47
N LEU A 421 -5.91 16.11 6.64
CA LEU A 421 -5.25 16.84 7.71
C LEU A 421 -5.61 18.34 7.67
N GLY A 422 -6.25 18.82 8.74
CA GLY A 422 -6.64 20.23 8.85
C GLY A 422 -7.76 20.68 7.89
N GLU A 423 -8.37 19.76 7.12
CA GLU A 423 -9.37 20.08 6.09
C GLU A 423 -10.73 19.42 6.39
N PRO A 424 -11.43 19.79 7.47
CA PRO A 424 -12.69 19.12 7.86
C PRO A 424 -13.81 19.29 6.83
N LYS A 425 -13.91 20.45 6.16
CA LYS A 425 -14.90 20.68 5.10
C LYS A 425 -14.69 19.74 3.93
N ARG A 426 -13.45 19.67 3.42
CA ARG A 426 -13.09 18.77 2.32
C ARG A 426 -13.27 17.30 2.69
N THR A 427 -13.01 16.94 3.94
CA THR A 427 -13.29 15.59 4.44
C THR A 427 -14.79 15.28 4.38
N ALA A 428 -15.65 16.21 4.81
CA ALA A 428 -17.10 16.04 4.79
C ALA A 428 -17.67 15.95 3.36
N GLU A 429 -17.04 16.58 2.37
CA GLU A 429 -17.43 16.48 0.96
C GLU A 429 -17.28 15.06 0.40
N VAL A 430 -16.27 14.32 0.87
CA VAL A 430 -15.96 12.98 0.35
C VAL A 430 -16.33 11.84 1.31
N LYS A 431 -16.74 12.15 2.54
CA LYS A 431 -17.18 11.13 3.53
C LYS A 431 -18.59 11.40 4.00
N GLN A 432 -19.46 10.43 3.76
CA GLN A 432 -20.84 10.40 4.25
C GLN A 432 -21.00 9.25 5.24
N GLY A 433 -20.85 9.54 6.52
CA GLY A 433 -20.74 8.52 7.56
C GLY A 433 -19.49 7.65 7.34
N GLU A 434 -19.69 6.34 7.19
CA GLU A 434 -18.61 5.39 6.91
C GLU A 434 -18.30 5.23 5.39
N TRP A 435 -19.10 5.86 4.51
CA TRP A 435 -18.93 5.78 3.07
C TRP A 435 -17.97 6.85 2.55
N PHE A 436 -17.04 6.42 1.70
CA PHE A 436 -16.10 7.28 1.00
C PHE A 436 -16.50 7.42 -0.47
N ILE A 437 -16.65 8.64 -0.92
CA ILE A 437 -16.93 9.02 -2.31
C ILE A 437 -15.60 9.12 -3.04
N THR A 438 -15.31 8.17 -3.92
CA THR A 438 -13.98 8.05 -4.56
C THR A 438 -13.71 9.13 -5.60
N GLY A 439 -14.76 9.64 -6.23
CA GLY A 439 -14.67 10.49 -7.41
C GLY A 439 -14.41 9.72 -8.70
N ASP A 440 -14.34 8.40 -8.65
CA ASP A 440 -14.15 7.53 -9.82
C ASP A 440 -15.49 6.99 -10.31
N LEU A 441 -15.69 6.94 -11.61
CA LEU A 441 -16.80 6.27 -12.26
C LEU A 441 -16.40 4.80 -12.50
N ALA A 442 -17.29 3.90 -12.11
CA ALA A 442 -17.03 2.47 -12.17
C ALA A 442 -18.33 1.68 -12.37
N ARG A 443 -18.19 0.42 -12.69
CA ARG A 443 -19.23 -0.60 -12.69
C ARG A 443 -18.67 -1.95 -12.27
N PHE A 444 -19.54 -2.84 -11.87
CA PHE A 444 -19.24 -4.25 -11.70
C PHE A 444 -19.86 -5.05 -12.85
N ASP A 445 -19.25 -6.18 -13.17
CA ASP A 445 -19.95 -7.16 -14.01
C ASP A 445 -20.75 -8.15 -13.13
N GLU A 446 -21.41 -9.12 -13.78
CA GLU A 446 -22.24 -10.11 -13.10
C GLU A 446 -21.46 -11.06 -12.18
N ASP A 447 -20.14 -11.23 -12.43
CA ASP A 447 -19.24 -12.04 -11.64
C ASP A 447 -18.50 -11.24 -10.53
N GLY A 448 -18.79 -9.94 -10.40
CA GLY A 448 -18.26 -9.05 -9.37
C GLY A 448 -16.87 -8.50 -9.67
N PHE A 449 -16.40 -8.54 -10.91
CA PHE A 449 -15.19 -7.82 -11.30
C PHE A 449 -15.48 -6.33 -11.44
N LEU A 450 -14.57 -5.51 -10.88
CA LEU A 450 -14.66 -4.06 -10.90
C LEU A 450 -13.97 -3.49 -12.15
N PHE A 451 -14.65 -2.60 -12.86
CA PHE A 451 -14.14 -1.86 -14.00
C PHE A 451 -14.13 -0.38 -13.65
N ILE A 452 -12.96 0.28 -13.78
CA ILE A 452 -12.81 1.72 -13.59
C ILE A 452 -12.90 2.39 -14.97
N GLU A 453 -13.94 3.19 -15.14
CA GLU A 453 -14.22 3.87 -16.41
C GLU A 453 -13.52 5.23 -16.51
N GLY A 454 -13.19 5.85 -15.37
CA GLY A 454 -12.43 7.09 -15.29
C GLY A 454 -12.77 7.94 -14.08
N ARG A 455 -12.23 9.16 -14.03
CA ARG A 455 -12.54 10.13 -12.98
C ARG A 455 -13.71 11.01 -13.36
N LEU A 456 -14.64 11.26 -12.44
CA LEU A 456 -15.80 12.15 -12.66
C LEU A 456 -15.35 13.55 -13.15
N SER A 457 -14.25 14.07 -12.63
CA SER A 457 -13.66 15.34 -13.06
C SER A 457 -13.07 15.35 -14.49
N ARG A 458 -12.91 14.17 -15.11
CA ARG A 458 -12.42 13.97 -16.49
C ARG A 458 -13.56 13.57 -17.45
N PHE A 459 -14.79 13.87 -17.12
CA PHE A 459 -15.94 13.68 -17.98
C PHE A 459 -16.60 15.02 -18.27
N SER A 460 -17.04 15.23 -19.49
CA SER A 460 -17.90 16.35 -19.86
C SER A 460 -19.31 15.84 -20.19
N LYS A 461 -20.31 16.55 -19.71
CA LYS A 461 -21.70 16.26 -20.07
C LYS A 461 -22.02 16.96 -21.37
N ILE A 462 -22.17 16.19 -22.44
CA ILE A 462 -22.49 16.70 -23.79
C ILE A 462 -23.86 16.14 -24.19
N ALA A 463 -24.82 17.02 -24.43
CA ALA A 463 -26.20 16.67 -24.83
C ALA A 463 -26.87 15.61 -23.91
N GLY A 464 -26.53 15.58 -22.62
CA GLY A 464 -27.08 14.63 -21.64
C GLY A 464 -26.22 13.37 -21.41
N GLU A 465 -25.24 13.10 -22.25
CA GLU A 465 -24.33 11.96 -22.14
C GLU A 465 -23.03 12.35 -21.43
N MET A 466 -22.48 11.42 -20.64
CA MET A 466 -21.17 11.55 -19.98
C MET A 466 -20.07 11.07 -20.93
N VAL A 467 -19.33 12.02 -21.51
CA VAL A 467 -18.22 11.74 -22.46
C VAL A 467 -16.90 11.77 -21.71
N PRO A 468 -16.15 10.63 -21.66
CA PRO A 468 -14.84 10.59 -21.04
C PRO A 468 -13.83 11.40 -21.87
N HIS A 469 -13.04 12.26 -21.22
CA HIS A 469 -11.96 12.99 -21.90
C HIS A 469 -10.90 12.03 -22.45
N GLY A 470 -10.60 10.93 -21.73
CA GLY A 470 -9.64 9.93 -22.16
C GLY A 470 -9.99 9.28 -23.50
N THR A 471 -11.28 8.97 -23.74
CA THR A 471 -11.73 8.42 -25.03
C THR A 471 -11.52 9.42 -26.19
N VAL A 472 -11.69 10.72 -25.89
CA VAL A 472 -11.43 11.78 -26.88
C VAL A 472 -9.93 11.96 -27.12
N GLU A 473 -9.12 11.92 -26.04
CA GLU A 473 -7.66 11.99 -26.10
C GLU A 473 -7.09 10.80 -26.88
N ASP A 474 -7.56 9.56 -26.61
CA ASP A 474 -7.12 8.35 -27.32
C ASP A 474 -7.50 8.35 -28.83
N ALA A 475 -8.57 9.03 -29.22
CA ALA A 475 -8.99 9.16 -30.60
C ALA A 475 -8.22 10.27 -31.37
N LEU A 476 -7.48 11.13 -30.67
CA LEU A 476 -6.71 12.24 -31.25
C LEU A 476 -5.21 11.93 -31.40
N ILE A 477 -4.74 10.80 -30.83
CA ILE A 477 -3.36 10.29 -30.91
C ILE A 477 -3.27 9.23 -32.03
#